data_c44add1f4dafbc76f7d245be90f53bc3
#
_entry.id   c44add1f4dafbc76f7d245be90f53bc3
#
_cell.length_a   1.000
_cell.length_b   1.000
_cell.length_c   1.000
_cell.angle_alpha   90.00
_cell.angle_beta   90.00
_cell.angle_gamma   90.00
#
_symmetry.space_group_name_H-M   'P 1'
#
loop_
_entity.id
_entity.type
_entity.pdbx_description
1 polymer ?
#
loop_
_entity_poly.entity_id
_entity_poly.type
_entity_poly.pdbx_seq_one_letter_code
_entity_poly.pdbx_strand_id
1 'polypeptide(L)'
;HIVCVSASVQLMFNPLLLWNAGFQMSYLAIIALSYLAPCLARIVPRQWAALATSTLRTLLASIAVSTVLLPIVANMTLEVSLIGPIANLVAVPMGLVAMTAGLGGCVIWHIWPWLGGVMNAGSGAVLTALASFVRIMASLPSSSMPIRMLSQWEIVTCYALLAWVCAIGSDPFRWYRFLRAARRIGKRPAAVVCGVGILCFLAFR
;
A
#
# COMPACT_ATOMS: atom_id res chain seq x y z
N HIS A 1 -1.62 6.44 -18.33
CA HIS A 1 -1.11 7.60 -19.09
C HIS A 1 -1.03 8.86 -18.21
N ILE A 2 -2.07 9.24 -17.47
CA ILE A 2 -2.10 10.47 -16.63
C ILE A 2 -0.97 10.47 -15.59
N VAL A 3 -0.72 9.35 -14.96
CA VAL A 3 0.34 9.19 -13.93
C VAL A 3 1.73 9.43 -14.53
N CYS A 4 2.00 8.89 -15.72
CA CYS A 4 3.27 9.10 -16.41
C CYS A 4 3.45 10.58 -16.81
N VAL A 5 2.40 11.21 -17.31
CA VAL A 5 2.43 12.63 -17.67
C VAL A 5 2.69 13.49 -16.43
N SER A 6 1.98 13.22 -15.32
CA SER A 6 2.19 13.94 -14.05
C SER A 6 3.63 13.77 -13.53
N ALA A 7 4.17 12.56 -13.57
CA ALA A 7 5.55 12.30 -13.18
C ALA A 7 6.54 13.06 -14.08
N SER A 8 6.33 13.01 -15.40
CA SER A 8 7.21 13.69 -16.36
C SER A 8 7.21 15.21 -16.16
N VAL A 9 6.04 15.81 -15.96
CA VAL A 9 5.92 17.25 -15.70
C VAL A 9 6.68 17.64 -14.42
N GLN A 10 6.49 16.89 -13.32
CA GLN A 10 7.19 17.20 -12.07
C GLN A 10 8.71 17.06 -12.20
N LEU A 11 9.19 16.03 -12.92
CA LEU A 11 10.61 15.79 -13.14
C LEU A 11 11.24 16.82 -14.09
N MET A 12 10.47 17.40 -15.01
CA MET A 12 10.94 18.53 -15.85
C MET A 12 11.22 19.78 -15.03
N PHE A 13 10.42 20.04 -13.99
CA PHE A 13 10.65 21.20 -13.10
C PHE A 13 11.75 20.93 -12.07
N ASN A 14 11.85 19.70 -11.57
CA ASN A 14 12.88 19.36 -10.59
C ASN A 14 13.29 17.88 -10.70
N PRO A 15 14.40 17.57 -11.39
CA PRO A 15 14.87 16.18 -11.55
C PRO A 15 15.32 15.53 -10.23
N LEU A 16 15.64 16.33 -9.19
CA LEU A 16 16.03 15.80 -7.87
C LEU A 16 14.87 15.11 -7.14
N LEU A 17 13.62 15.30 -7.58
CA LEU A 17 12.45 14.60 -7.04
C LEU A 17 12.56 13.09 -7.18
N LEU A 18 13.32 12.57 -8.15
CA LEU A 18 13.59 11.13 -8.28
C LEU A 18 14.20 10.52 -7.01
N TRP A 19 15.00 11.29 -6.27
CA TRP A 19 15.62 10.86 -5.02
C TRP A 19 14.77 11.17 -3.79
N ASN A 20 13.65 11.87 -3.98
CA ASN A 20 12.75 12.19 -2.89
C ASN A 20 11.85 10.99 -2.57
N ALA A 21 11.92 10.51 -1.33
CA ALA A 21 11.14 9.37 -0.88
C ALA A 21 9.62 9.57 -1.02
N GLY A 22 9.13 10.81 -0.78
CA GLY A 22 7.73 11.15 -0.94
C GLY A 22 7.25 10.98 -2.39
N PHE A 23 8.06 11.41 -3.36
CA PHE A 23 7.80 11.20 -4.78
C PHE A 23 7.75 9.71 -5.12
N GLN A 24 8.78 8.95 -4.72
CA GLN A 24 8.87 7.52 -4.98
C GLN A 24 7.67 6.76 -4.38
N MET A 25 7.37 7.00 -3.10
CA MET A 25 6.24 6.34 -2.42
C MET A 25 4.90 6.66 -3.06
N SER A 26 4.66 7.91 -3.46
CA SER A 26 3.40 8.32 -4.09
C SER A 26 3.16 7.62 -5.42
N TYR A 27 4.16 7.60 -6.29
CA TYR A 27 4.04 6.93 -7.60
C TYR A 27 3.98 5.41 -7.48
N LEU A 28 4.74 4.82 -6.56
CA LEU A 28 4.67 3.37 -6.27
C LEU A 28 3.31 2.97 -5.70
N ALA A 29 2.72 3.79 -4.82
CA ALA A 29 1.38 3.54 -4.30
C ALA A 29 0.33 3.53 -5.43
N ILE A 30 0.41 4.46 -6.39
CA ILE A 30 -0.49 4.49 -7.54
C ILE A 30 -0.29 3.26 -8.44
N ILE A 31 0.94 2.83 -8.66
CA ILE A 31 1.26 1.61 -9.41
C ILE A 31 0.69 0.38 -8.68
N ALA A 32 0.88 0.29 -7.36
CA ALA A 32 0.34 -0.80 -6.55
C ALA A 32 -1.19 -0.89 -6.67
N LEU A 33 -1.88 0.24 -6.55
CA LEU A 33 -3.35 0.31 -6.67
C LEU A 33 -3.84 -0.02 -8.09
N SER A 34 -3.09 0.38 -9.12
CA SER A 34 -3.49 0.18 -10.51
C SER A 34 -3.27 -1.25 -11.01
N TYR A 35 -2.23 -1.92 -10.55
CA TYR A 35 -1.81 -3.23 -11.07
C TYR A 35 -1.91 -4.35 -10.03
N LEU A 36 -1.39 -4.16 -8.83
CA LEU A 36 -1.32 -5.23 -7.83
C LEU A 36 -2.65 -5.44 -7.11
N ALA A 37 -3.35 -4.37 -6.74
CA ALA A 37 -4.64 -4.49 -6.04
C ALA A 37 -5.69 -5.26 -6.86
N PRO A 38 -5.91 -5.00 -8.18
CA PRO A 38 -6.84 -5.81 -8.98
C PRO A 38 -6.33 -7.24 -9.20
N CYS A 39 -5.01 -7.46 -9.21
CA CYS A 39 -4.43 -8.81 -9.28
C CYS A 39 -4.79 -9.62 -8.02
N LEU A 40 -4.59 -9.04 -6.83
CA LEU A 40 -4.98 -9.66 -5.55
C LEU A 40 -6.49 -9.89 -5.46
N ALA A 41 -7.29 -8.95 -5.93
CA ALA A 41 -8.76 -9.08 -5.94
C ALA A 41 -9.26 -10.26 -6.80
N ARG A 42 -8.51 -10.67 -7.82
CA ARG A 42 -8.85 -11.83 -8.67
C ARG A 42 -8.58 -13.18 -7.98
N ILE A 43 -7.67 -13.21 -7.00
CA ILE A 43 -7.31 -14.42 -6.25
C ILE A 43 -8.42 -14.78 -5.25
N VAL A 44 -9.20 -13.78 -4.81
CA VAL A 44 -10.27 -13.98 -3.83
C VAL A 44 -11.47 -14.68 -4.50
N PRO A 45 -11.97 -15.79 -3.90
CA PRO A 45 -13.13 -16.50 -4.42
C PRO A 45 -14.36 -15.60 -4.51
N ARG A 46 -15.14 -15.74 -5.58
CA ARG A 46 -16.37 -14.94 -5.82
C ARG A 46 -17.37 -14.96 -4.67
N GLN A 47 -17.40 -16.03 -3.89
CA GLN A 47 -18.27 -16.21 -2.74
C GLN A 47 -17.99 -15.15 -1.65
N TRP A 48 -16.73 -14.80 -1.41
CA TRP A 48 -16.32 -13.77 -0.45
C TRP A 48 -16.45 -12.36 -1.05
N ALA A 49 -16.34 -12.23 -2.36
CA ALA A 49 -16.48 -10.95 -3.06
C ALA A 49 -17.94 -10.41 -3.01
N ALA A 50 -18.94 -11.26 -2.85
CA ALA A 50 -20.34 -10.87 -2.76
C ALA A 50 -20.73 -10.35 -1.37
N LEU A 51 -20.11 -10.86 -0.30
CA LEU A 51 -20.46 -10.54 1.09
C LEU A 51 -19.69 -9.36 1.69
N ALA A 52 -18.50 -9.02 1.18
CA ALA A 52 -17.61 -8.01 1.76
C ALA A 52 -17.05 -7.02 0.71
N THR A 53 -17.92 -6.44 -0.10
CA THR A 53 -17.54 -5.75 -1.32
C THR A 53 -16.64 -4.52 -1.13
N SER A 54 -16.84 -3.69 -0.12
CA SER A 54 -16.07 -2.47 0.09
C SER A 54 -14.84 -2.70 0.99
N THR A 55 -15.05 -3.27 2.15
CA THR A 55 -13.99 -3.48 3.17
C THR A 55 -12.90 -4.41 2.67
N LEU A 56 -13.26 -5.51 2.01
CA LEU A 56 -12.29 -6.45 1.46
C LEU A 56 -11.43 -5.82 0.35
N ARG A 57 -12.04 -5.02 -0.53
CA ARG A 57 -11.30 -4.28 -1.56
C ARG A 57 -10.33 -3.29 -0.95
N THR A 58 -10.72 -2.58 0.10
CA THR A 58 -9.85 -1.64 0.82
C THR A 58 -8.70 -2.37 1.51
N LEU A 59 -8.94 -3.53 2.12
CA LEU A 59 -7.89 -4.37 2.69
C LEU A 59 -6.90 -4.85 1.63
N LEU A 60 -7.39 -5.36 0.50
CA LEU A 60 -6.54 -5.83 -0.60
C LEU A 60 -5.72 -4.67 -1.20
N ALA A 61 -6.33 -3.51 -1.35
CA ALA A 61 -5.63 -2.30 -1.78
C ALA A 61 -4.54 -1.90 -0.78
N SER A 62 -4.84 -1.93 0.52
CA SER A 62 -3.88 -1.64 1.59
C SER A 62 -2.71 -2.63 1.60
N ILE A 63 -2.99 -3.94 1.47
CA ILE A 63 -1.96 -4.98 1.36
C ILE A 63 -1.10 -4.76 0.11
N ALA A 64 -1.72 -4.44 -1.05
CA ALA A 64 -1.00 -4.17 -2.28
C ALA A 64 -0.03 -2.99 -2.12
N VAL A 65 -0.51 -1.87 -1.58
CA VAL A 65 0.31 -0.68 -1.35
C VAL A 65 1.43 -0.99 -0.36
N SER A 66 1.12 -1.61 0.79
CA SER A 66 2.12 -1.97 1.80
C SER A 66 3.18 -2.89 1.23
N THR A 67 2.82 -3.88 0.41
CA THR A 67 3.77 -4.81 -0.21
C THR A 67 4.72 -4.11 -1.17
N VAL A 68 4.22 -3.18 -1.99
CA VAL A 68 5.04 -2.44 -2.95
C VAL A 68 5.93 -1.40 -2.25
N LEU A 69 5.43 -0.75 -1.20
CA LEU A 69 6.20 0.24 -0.45
C LEU A 69 7.19 -0.38 0.53
N LEU A 70 6.98 -1.64 0.92
CA LEU A 70 7.77 -2.34 1.93
C LEU A 70 9.29 -2.20 1.75
N PRO A 71 9.89 -2.43 0.56
CA PRO A 71 11.35 -2.33 0.41
C PRO A 71 11.90 -0.92 0.69
N ILE A 72 11.18 0.12 0.28
CA ILE A 72 11.60 1.52 0.50
C ILE A 72 11.40 1.90 1.97
N VAL A 73 10.23 1.62 2.53
CA VAL A 73 9.92 1.94 3.92
C VAL A 73 10.88 1.20 4.86
N ALA A 74 11.09 -0.10 4.64
CA ALA A 74 12.00 -0.92 5.42
C ALA A 74 13.43 -0.36 5.42
N ASN A 75 13.90 0.16 4.28
CA ASN A 75 15.23 0.75 4.17
C ASN A 75 15.34 2.13 4.84
N MET A 76 14.22 2.86 4.96
CA MET A 76 14.19 4.17 5.62
C MET A 76 14.00 4.08 7.12
N THR A 77 13.13 3.18 7.58
CA THR A 77 12.76 3.05 9.01
C THR A 77 13.52 1.97 9.73
N LEU A 78 14.15 1.03 8.98
CA LEU A 78 14.79 -0.19 9.50
C LEU A 78 13.79 -1.10 10.24
N GLU A 79 12.51 -0.89 10.02
CA GLU A 79 11.42 -1.64 10.62
C GLU A 79 10.35 -1.94 9.59
N VAL A 80 9.72 -3.10 9.71
CA VAL A 80 8.54 -3.47 8.92
C VAL A 80 7.34 -3.61 9.84
N SER A 81 6.30 -2.83 9.56
CA SER A 81 5.03 -2.93 10.27
C SER A 81 4.16 -4.04 9.69
N LEU A 82 3.87 -5.06 10.48
CA LEU A 82 2.96 -6.15 10.11
C LEU A 82 1.50 -5.75 10.28
N ILE A 83 1.22 -4.83 11.19
CA ILE A 83 -0.14 -4.35 11.51
C ILE A 83 -0.55 -3.22 10.56
N GLY A 84 0.40 -2.61 9.83
CA GLY A 84 0.16 -1.48 8.93
C GLY A 84 -1.04 -1.66 7.98
N PRO A 85 -1.17 -2.76 7.23
CA PRO A 85 -2.31 -2.97 6.34
C PRO A 85 -3.67 -2.96 7.04
N ILE A 86 -3.74 -3.50 8.25
CA ILE A 86 -4.97 -3.53 9.07
C ILE A 86 -5.24 -2.13 9.64
N ALA A 87 -4.22 -1.46 10.15
CA ALA A 87 -4.33 -0.10 10.66
C ALA A 87 -4.80 0.88 9.57
N ASN A 88 -4.34 0.71 8.33
CA ASN A 88 -4.75 1.52 7.19
C ASN A 88 -6.25 1.41 6.85
N LEU A 89 -6.91 0.31 7.22
CA LEU A 89 -8.35 0.18 7.02
C LEU A 89 -9.14 1.25 7.78
N VAL A 90 -8.65 1.64 8.94
CA VAL A 90 -9.24 2.71 9.79
C VAL A 90 -8.58 4.04 9.49
N ALA A 91 -7.26 4.06 9.34
CA ALA A 91 -6.49 5.29 9.16
C ALA A 91 -6.83 6.02 7.85
N VAL A 92 -7.04 5.29 6.74
CA VAL A 92 -7.33 5.90 5.44
C VAL A 92 -8.68 6.64 5.44
N PRO A 93 -9.82 6.05 5.86
CA PRO A 93 -11.08 6.80 5.89
C PRO A 93 -11.06 7.94 6.91
N MET A 94 -10.44 7.77 8.08
CA MET A 94 -10.30 8.85 9.06
C MET A 94 -9.45 10.00 8.51
N GLY A 95 -8.34 9.68 7.86
CA GLY A 95 -7.47 10.67 7.21
C GLY A 95 -8.19 11.43 6.09
N LEU A 96 -9.01 10.74 5.29
CA LEU A 96 -9.81 11.37 4.24
C LEU A 96 -10.83 12.35 4.83
N VAL A 97 -11.55 11.96 5.88
CA VAL A 97 -12.50 12.85 6.58
C VAL A 97 -11.77 14.05 7.16
N ALA A 98 -10.66 13.85 7.86
CA ALA A 98 -9.89 14.94 8.43
C ALA A 98 -9.37 15.90 7.36
N MET A 99 -8.83 15.39 6.26
CA MET A 99 -8.29 16.19 5.16
C MET A 99 -9.39 16.98 4.44
N THR A 100 -10.52 16.35 4.13
CA THR A 100 -11.64 17.04 3.46
C THR A 100 -12.29 18.09 4.36
N ALA A 101 -12.47 17.78 5.64
CA ALA A 101 -12.99 18.75 6.60
C ALA A 101 -12.01 19.91 6.84
N GLY A 102 -10.71 19.64 6.95
CA GLY A 102 -9.68 20.66 7.13
C GLY A 102 -9.56 21.58 5.93
N LEU A 103 -9.43 21.04 4.73
CA LEU A 103 -9.36 21.84 3.49
C LEU A 103 -10.65 22.60 3.25
N GLY A 104 -11.82 21.97 3.43
CA GLY A 104 -13.13 22.61 3.34
C GLY A 104 -13.26 23.74 4.37
N GLY A 105 -12.83 23.50 5.60
CA GLY A 105 -12.81 24.47 6.68
C GLY A 105 -11.94 25.69 6.34
N CYS A 106 -10.76 25.49 5.74
CA CYS A 106 -9.91 26.59 5.30
C CYS A 106 -10.58 27.48 4.23
N VAL A 107 -11.26 26.88 3.26
CA VAL A 107 -11.99 27.62 2.22
C VAL A 107 -13.17 28.36 2.81
N ILE A 108 -13.98 27.71 3.64
CA ILE A 108 -15.19 28.28 4.24
C ILE A 108 -14.81 29.37 5.24
N TRP A 109 -13.68 29.30 5.92
CA TRP A 109 -13.19 30.33 6.83
C TRP A 109 -13.17 31.73 6.21
N HIS A 110 -12.86 31.83 4.93
CA HIS A 110 -12.84 33.11 4.22
C HIS A 110 -14.24 33.73 4.01
N ILE A 111 -15.28 32.89 3.97
CA ILE A 111 -16.67 33.32 3.75
C ILE A 111 -17.41 33.40 5.10
N TRP A 112 -17.20 32.39 5.93
CA TRP A 112 -17.92 32.20 7.22
C TRP A 112 -16.96 31.70 8.29
N PRO A 113 -16.26 32.60 9.01
CA PRO A 113 -15.20 32.22 9.95
C PRO A 113 -15.64 31.24 11.05
N TRP A 114 -16.87 31.44 11.61
CA TRP A 114 -17.37 30.52 12.62
C TRP A 114 -17.52 29.08 12.11
N LEU A 115 -18.12 28.88 10.94
CA LEU A 115 -18.32 27.54 10.36
C LEU A 115 -16.99 26.90 9.95
N GLY A 116 -16.09 27.67 9.36
CA GLY A 116 -14.73 27.24 9.05
C GLY A 116 -13.96 26.80 10.30
N GLY A 117 -14.12 27.55 11.40
CA GLY A 117 -13.54 27.21 12.70
C GLY A 117 -14.03 25.87 13.25
N VAL A 118 -15.34 25.63 13.19
CA VAL A 118 -15.95 24.35 13.65
C VAL A 118 -15.43 23.18 12.80
N MET A 119 -15.36 23.34 11.47
CA MET A 119 -14.82 22.29 10.58
C MET A 119 -13.35 21.99 10.86
N ASN A 120 -12.53 23.01 11.09
CA ASN A 120 -11.13 22.84 11.43
C ASN A 120 -10.94 22.20 12.81
N ALA A 121 -11.73 22.57 13.79
CA ALA A 121 -11.72 21.92 15.11
C ALA A 121 -12.13 20.45 15.02
N GLY A 122 -13.16 20.13 14.23
CA GLY A 122 -13.57 18.75 13.95
C GLY A 122 -12.47 17.95 13.25
N SER A 123 -11.81 18.53 12.25
CA SER A 123 -10.65 17.92 11.58
C SER A 123 -9.53 17.63 12.59
N GLY A 124 -9.20 18.59 13.45
CA GLY A 124 -8.20 18.42 14.51
C GLY A 124 -8.55 17.30 15.49
N ALA A 125 -9.81 17.18 15.88
CA ALA A 125 -10.29 16.10 16.75
C ALA A 125 -10.12 14.72 16.08
N VAL A 126 -10.47 14.60 14.78
CA VAL A 126 -10.28 13.35 14.02
C VAL A 126 -8.79 13.00 13.90
N LEU A 127 -7.91 13.98 13.66
CA LEU A 127 -6.46 13.76 13.60
C LEU A 127 -5.89 13.31 14.96
N THR A 128 -6.38 13.89 16.05
CA THR A 128 -5.97 13.48 17.41
C THR A 128 -6.43 12.05 17.73
N ALA A 129 -7.65 11.70 17.34
CA ALA A 129 -8.17 10.34 17.49
C ALA A 129 -7.36 9.35 16.62
N LEU A 130 -7.02 9.72 15.39
CA LEU A 130 -6.17 8.93 14.49
C LEU A 130 -4.78 8.73 15.08
N ALA A 131 -4.15 9.79 15.60
CA ALA A 131 -2.84 9.68 16.23
C ALA A 131 -2.86 8.76 17.46
N SER A 132 -3.92 8.82 18.26
CA SER A 132 -4.11 7.93 19.41
C SER A 132 -4.30 6.48 18.97
N PHE A 133 -5.10 6.25 17.93
CA PHE A 133 -5.29 4.92 17.34
C PHE A 133 -3.97 4.32 16.83
N VAL A 134 -3.18 5.10 16.08
CA VAL A 134 -1.89 4.67 15.57
C VAL A 134 -0.91 4.33 16.71
N ARG A 135 -0.89 5.14 17.79
CA ARG A 135 -0.06 4.84 18.97
C ARG A 135 -0.46 3.52 19.63
N ILE A 136 -1.76 3.26 19.76
CA ILE A 136 -2.26 2.00 20.34
C ILE A 136 -1.86 0.83 19.44
N MET A 137 -1.98 0.94 18.13
CA MET A 137 -1.55 -0.09 17.19
C MET A 137 -0.03 -0.34 17.24
N ALA A 138 0.75 0.72 17.37
CA ALA A 138 2.21 0.64 17.47
C ALA A 138 2.68 0.03 18.80
N SER A 139 1.90 0.15 19.87
CA SER A 139 2.24 -0.43 21.19
C SER A 139 1.96 -1.94 21.29
N LEU A 140 1.32 -2.54 20.28
CA LEU A 140 1.07 -3.99 20.29
C LEU A 140 2.38 -4.77 20.14
N PRO A 141 2.56 -5.84 20.92
CA PRO A 141 3.72 -6.73 20.77
C PRO A 141 3.71 -7.32 19.35
N SER A 142 4.86 -7.32 18.70
CA SER A 142 5.03 -7.74 17.28
C SER A 142 4.43 -6.79 16.24
N SER A 143 4.17 -5.51 16.59
CA SER A 143 3.69 -4.51 15.62
C SER A 143 4.72 -4.18 14.56
N SER A 144 5.99 -4.19 14.92
CA SER A 144 7.12 -3.98 14.00
C SER A 144 8.22 -5.02 14.20
N MET A 145 8.87 -5.38 13.12
CA MET A 145 10.08 -6.22 13.14
C MET A 145 11.27 -5.40 12.69
N PRO A 146 12.36 -5.33 13.48
CA PRO A 146 13.58 -4.67 13.05
C PRO A 146 14.20 -5.47 11.89
N ILE A 147 14.60 -4.77 10.83
CA ILE A 147 15.22 -5.34 9.65
C ILE A 147 16.56 -4.63 9.41
N ARG A 148 17.52 -5.35 8.84
CA ARG A 148 18.78 -4.76 8.37
C ARG A 148 18.54 -3.86 7.16
N MET A 149 19.45 -2.92 6.92
CA MET A 149 19.46 -2.16 5.67
C MET A 149 19.53 -3.10 4.47
N LEU A 150 18.59 -2.91 3.54
CA LEU A 150 18.54 -3.64 2.29
C LEU A 150 19.60 -3.11 1.34
N SER A 151 20.35 -4.01 0.72
CA SER A 151 21.23 -3.69 -0.40
C SER A 151 20.42 -3.21 -1.61
N GLN A 152 21.01 -2.35 -2.45
CA GLN A 152 20.37 -1.90 -3.69
C GLN A 152 19.94 -3.07 -4.58
N TRP A 153 20.72 -4.14 -4.63
CA TRP A 153 20.39 -5.35 -5.39
C TRP A 153 19.19 -6.11 -4.82
N GLU A 154 19.03 -6.13 -3.50
CA GLU A 154 17.87 -6.74 -2.84
C GLU A 154 16.59 -5.97 -3.16
N ILE A 155 16.65 -4.64 -3.17
CA ILE A 155 15.53 -3.79 -3.57
C ILE A 155 15.14 -4.04 -5.04
N VAL A 156 16.13 -4.07 -5.94
CA VAL A 156 15.89 -4.34 -7.37
C VAL A 156 15.29 -5.73 -7.57
N THR A 157 15.78 -6.75 -6.87
CA THR A 157 15.22 -8.10 -6.96
C THR A 157 13.80 -8.19 -6.43
N CYS A 158 13.47 -7.50 -5.34
CA CYS A 158 12.10 -7.40 -4.82
C CYS A 158 11.15 -6.79 -5.86
N TYR A 159 11.54 -5.67 -6.47
CA TYR A 159 10.71 -5.03 -7.50
C TYR A 159 10.61 -5.86 -8.78
N ALA A 160 11.68 -6.54 -9.19
CA ALA A 160 11.65 -7.46 -10.32
C ALA A 160 10.68 -8.63 -10.08
N LEU A 161 10.68 -9.21 -8.87
CA LEU A 161 9.74 -10.25 -8.46
C LEU A 161 8.30 -9.74 -8.42
N LEU A 162 8.05 -8.55 -7.87
CA LEU A 162 6.74 -7.92 -7.86
C LEU A 162 6.22 -7.65 -9.28
N ALA A 163 7.07 -7.11 -10.15
CA ALA A 163 6.74 -6.87 -11.55
C ALA A 163 6.42 -8.19 -12.28
N TRP A 164 7.19 -9.25 -12.01
CA TRP A 164 6.97 -10.57 -12.57
C TRP A 164 5.64 -11.18 -12.12
N VAL A 165 5.30 -11.08 -10.81
CA VAL A 165 4.01 -11.52 -10.26
C VAL A 165 2.86 -10.72 -10.89
N CYS A 166 3.00 -9.40 -11.02
CA CYS A 166 2.00 -8.57 -11.68
C CYS A 166 1.84 -8.93 -13.17
N ALA A 167 2.93 -9.19 -13.89
CA ALA A 167 2.89 -9.58 -15.30
C ALA A 167 2.17 -10.92 -15.52
N ILE A 168 2.37 -11.88 -14.63
CA ILE A 168 1.66 -13.17 -14.66
C ILE A 168 0.18 -12.98 -14.28
N GLY A 169 -0.11 -12.16 -13.27
CA GLY A 169 -1.46 -11.93 -12.75
C GLY A 169 -2.31 -11.04 -13.66
N SER A 170 -1.72 -10.23 -14.53
CA SER A 170 -2.45 -9.35 -15.45
C SER A 170 -3.16 -10.12 -16.58
N ASP A 171 -2.62 -11.26 -16.98
CA ASP A 171 -3.16 -12.11 -18.04
C ASP A 171 -3.85 -13.34 -17.43
N PRO A 172 -5.21 -13.44 -17.45
CA PRO A 172 -5.92 -14.60 -16.90
C PRO A 172 -5.54 -15.91 -17.59
N PHE A 173 -5.12 -15.84 -18.85
CA PHE A 173 -4.70 -17.00 -19.63
C PHE A 173 -3.28 -17.48 -19.24
N ARG A 174 -2.35 -16.55 -18.96
CA ARG A 174 -1.00 -16.86 -18.46
C ARG A 174 -1.05 -17.43 -17.05
N TRP A 175 -1.88 -16.86 -16.17
CA TRP A 175 -2.10 -17.34 -14.83
C TRP A 175 -2.66 -18.77 -14.82
N TYR A 176 -3.64 -19.05 -15.67
CA TYR A 176 -4.22 -20.40 -15.80
C TYR A 176 -3.20 -21.42 -16.34
N ARG A 177 -2.35 -21.03 -17.26
CA ARG A 177 -1.23 -21.87 -17.76
C ARG A 177 -0.19 -22.13 -16.68
N PHE A 178 0.17 -21.10 -15.90
CA PHE A 178 1.10 -21.22 -14.77
C PHE A 178 0.54 -22.13 -13.67
N LEU A 179 -0.73 -21.96 -13.27
CA LEU A 179 -1.39 -22.85 -12.29
C LEU A 179 -1.50 -24.29 -12.80
N ARG A 180 -1.72 -24.49 -14.11
CA ARG A 180 -1.75 -25.82 -14.73
C ARG A 180 -0.36 -26.46 -14.76
N ALA A 181 0.68 -25.69 -15.01
CA ALA A 181 2.07 -26.13 -14.92
C ALA A 181 2.47 -26.45 -13.47
N ALA A 182 2.12 -25.57 -12.53
CA ALA A 182 2.38 -25.79 -11.10
C ALA A 182 1.63 -27.01 -10.54
N ARG A 183 0.40 -27.28 -11.01
CA ARG A 183 -0.32 -28.53 -10.67
C ARG A 183 0.36 -29.78 -11.21
N ARG A 184 1.09 -29.71 -12.35
CA ARG A 184 1.86 -30.82 -12.89
C ARG A 184 3.14 -31.11 -12.11
N ILE A 185 3.72 -30.09 -11.45
CA ILE A 185 4.94 -30.23 -10.62
C ILE A 185 4.63 -30.78 -9.22
N GLY A 186 3.36 -30.93 -8.88
CA GLY A 186 2.91 -31.63 -7.68
C GLY A 186 2.77 -30.74 -6.44
N LYS A 187 1.58 -30.79 -5.91
CA LYS A 187 1.14 -30.45 -4.54
C LYS A 187 1.19 -28.97 -4.13
N ARG A 188 0.01 -28.32 -4.25
CA ARG A 188 -0.49 -27.10 -3.62
C ARG A 188 0.06 -25.76 -4.14
N PRO A 189 -0.76 -24.96 -4.84
CA PRO A 189 -0.41 -23.59 -5.26
C PRO A 189 -0.12 -22.67 -4.08
N ALA A 190 -0.62 -22.97 -2.88
CA ALA A 190 -0.26 -22.32 -1.64
C ALA A 190 1.24 -22.41 -1.32
N ALA A 191 1.92 -23.50 -1.69
CA ALA A 191 3.35 -23.67 -1.43
C ALA A 191 4.22 -22.74 -2.29
N VAL A 192 3.77 -22.36 -3.48
CA VAL A 192 4.53 -21.42 -4.35
C VAL A 192 4.38 -20.00 -3.83
N VAL A 193 3.19 -19.61 -3.37
CA VAL A 193 2.94 -18.28 -2.77
C VAL A 193 3.65 -18.19 -1.41
N CYS A 194 3.58 -19.25 -0.59
CA CYS A 194 4.36 -19.35 0.65
C CYS A 194 5.86 -19.41 0.38
N GLY A 195 6.31 -20.09 -0.68
CA GLY A 195 7.71 -20.19 -1.06
C GLY A 195 8.31 -18.83 -1.45
N VAL A 196 7.58 -18.01 -2.18
CA VAL A 196 7.99 -16.63 -2.51
C VAL A 196 8.01 -15.77 -1.24
N GLY A 197 7.01 -15.90 -0.36
CA GLY A 197 6.98 -15.22 0.94
C GLY A 197 8.12 -15.67 1.86
N ILE A 198 8.44 -16.96 1.89
CA ILE A 198 9.55 -17.52 2.67
C ILE A 198 10.91 -17.16 2.07
N LEU A 199 11.05 -17.11 0.75
CA LEU A 199 12.27 -16.64 0.09
C LEU A 199 12.51 -15.15 0.35
N CYS A 200 11.47 -14.33 0.31
CA CYS A 200 11.55 -12.95 0.78
C CYS A 200 11.96 -12.90 2.26
N PHE A 201 11.32 -13.70 3.11
CA PHE A 201 11.63 -13.72 4.54
C PHE A 201 13.06 -14.24 4.85
N LEU A 202 13.56 -15.23 4.11
CA LEU A 202 14.92 -15.75 4.25
C LEU A 202 15.99 -14.82 3.67
N ALA A 203 15.66 -14.06 2.63
CA ALA A 203 16.53 -13.00 2.12
C ALA A 203 16.62 -11.81 3.10
N PHE A 204 15.65 -11.68 4.01
CA PHE A 204 15.59 -10.64 5.04
C PHE A 204 16.22 -11.05 6.39
N ARG A 205 16.75 -12.27 6.51
CA ARG A 205 17.40 -12.75 7.71
C ARG A 205 18.93 -12.72 7.58
#